data_d2c78ec8cc049eba448b507fde4166d8
#
_entry.id   d2c78ec8cc049eba448b507fde4166d8
#
_cell.length_a   1.000
_cell.length_b   1.000
_cell.length_c   1.000
_cell.angle_alpha   90.00
_cell.angle_beta   90.00
_cell.angle_gamma   90.00
#
_symmetry.space_group_name_H-M   'P 1'
#
loop_
_entity.id
_entity.type
_entity.pdbx_description
1 polymer ?
#
loop_
_entity_poly.entity_id
_entity_poly.type
_entity_poly.pdbx_seq_one_letter_code
_entity_poly.pdbx_strand_id
1 'polypeptide(L)'
;MISKIQSKLFISPLFKGFFSGQLHVNNRRITGSFFILLLLALLPAYSVFAQSTTGEWENFRGDSRLTGVTKQSIPSSPKPLWTFETGDEIKSSPVIHNSRIIIGAGNGFVYCLNMEGQLLWKFDTGNTIEAPALIHNNRVYIGNLWGSLFCLDLTSGKVIWEYECDSQIMAAPNIWSDGGRELILVGSYDYYLHAVDASDGSSVWKYELYNYLNSAVAIENDMAVFGGCDGYLHRVDLKSGEGLPEIEIASYVAGSPALEDGIAYVGDYDGVFSAVDYVGGKVLWKWEDKERNLPFIASPSVLGNRVLIGNRDRFVYCLDKRNGETIWQTNTGSRVDASTVTDGQRVLAANMRGDIMMLDIETGRRLWMFETGSPISGSPAVANNKIITGTNDGTVWCFGN
;
A
#
# COMPACT_ATOMS: atom_id res chain seq x y z
N MET A 1 -53.73 11.58 8.40
CA MET A 1 -53.54 12.75 9.26
C MET A 1 -52.14 13.25 9.08
N ILE A 2 -52.02 14.37 8.38
CA ILE A 2 -50.77 15.02 7.95
C ILE A 2 -50.38 15.99 9.06
N SER A 3 -49.14 15.98 9.54
CA SER A 3 -48.57 17.15 10.20
C SER A 3 -47.12 17.35 9.81
N LYS A 4 -46.90 18.49 9.17
CA LYS A 4 -45.65 19.11 8.78
C LYS A 4 -44.79 19.44 10.00
N ILE A 5 -43.47 19.17 9.91
CA ILE A 5 -42.50 19.86 10.74
C ILE A 5 -41.54 20.61 9.82
N GLN A 6 -41.64 21.96 9.90
CA GLN A 6 -40.69 22.89 9.31
C GLN A 6 -39.49 23.06 10.23
N SER A 7 -38.30 22.87 9.73
CA SER A 7 -37.06 23.25 10.37
C SER A 7 -36.76 24.74 10.11
N LYS A 8 -36.75 25.54 11.19
CA LYS A 8 -36.30 26.93 11.18
C LYS A 8 -34.80 27.02 11.23
N LEU A 9 -34.19 27.62 10.21
CA LEU A 9 -32.82 28.14 10.30
C LEU A 9 -32.84 29.40 11.19
N PHE A 10 -31.97 29.38 12.23
CA PHE A 10 -31.65 30.57 13.02
C PHE A 10 -30.48 31.30 12.33
N ILE A 11 -30.75 32.48 11.77
CA ILE A 11 -29.76 33.47 11.36
C ILE A 11 -29.67 34.51 12.47
N SER A 12 -28.51 34.64 13.06
CA SER A 12 -28.17 35.63 14.06
C SER A 12 -28.10 37.04 13.47
N PRO A 13 -28.70 38.08 14.11
CA PRO A 13 -28.66 39.45 13.59
C PRO A 13 -27.51 40.24 14.29
N LEU A 14 -26.41 40.40 13.58
CA LEU A 14 -25.37 41.36 13.93
C LEU A 14 -24.79 41.97 12.65
N PHE A 15 -25.43 43.01 12.16
CA PHE A 15 -24.88 44.10 11.37
C PHE A 15 -26.03 45.05 10.93
N LYS A 16 -26.51 45.90 11.83
CA LYS A 16 -27.19 47.13 11.48
C LYS A 16 -26.44 48.28 12.17
N GLY A 17 -25.90 49.13 11.37
CA GLY A 17 -25.41 50.43 11.83
C GLY A 17 -24.28 50.95 10.91
N PHE A 18 -24.53 52.13 10.40
CA PHE A 18 -23.65 53.06 9.68
C PHE A 18 -23.64 52.93 8.14
N PHE A 19 -24.44 53.80 7.48
CA PHE A 19 -24.02 54.95 6.69
C PHE A 19 -25.24 55.57 6.03
N SER A 20 -25.83 56.63 6.65
CA SER A 20 -26.60 57.64 5.97
C SER A 20 -25.69 58.89 5.87
N GLY A 21 -25.15 59.12 4.69
CA GLY A 21 -24.38 60.30 4.38
C GLY A 21 -24.69 60.69 2.92
N GLN A 22 -25.54 61.68 2.74
CA GLN A 22 -25.78 62.31 1.41
C GLN A 22 -24.52 63.12 1.03
N LEU A 23 -23.86 62.71 -0.03
CA LEU A 23 -22.81 63.51 -0.69
C LEU A 23 -23.40 64.22 -1.91
N HIS A 24 -23.49 65.54 -1.82
CA HIS A 24 -23.72 66.41 -2.95
C HIS A 24 -22.49 66.40 -3.86
N VAL A 25 -22.65 65.93 -5.10
CA VAL A 25 -21.58 65.97 -6.11
C VAL A 25 -21.89 67.02 -7.12
N ASN A 26 -21.10 68.09 -7.14
CA ASN A 26 -21.09 69.09 -8.18
C ASN A 26 -20.50 68.53 -9.48
N ASN A 27 -21.21 68.81 -10.60
CA ASN A 27 -20.85 68.45 -11.98
C ASN A 27 -19.43 68.86 -12.38
N ARG A 28 -18.53 67.92 -12.59
CA ARG A 28 -17.46 68.02 -13.60
C ARG A 28 -17.18 66.65 -14.18
N ARG A 29 -17.35 66.57 -15.53
CA ARG A 29 -16.96 65.41 -16.33
C ARG A 29 -15.48 65.13 -16.17
N ILE A 30 -15.13 63.98 -15.65
CA ILE A 30 -13.78 63.43 -15.74
C ILE A 30 -13.92 62.14 -16.56
N THR A 31 -13.22 62.15 -17.68
CA THR A 31 -13.20 61.09 -18.68
C THR A 31 -12.66 59.80 -18.10
N GLY A 32 -13.39 58.72 -18.34
CA GLY A 32 -13.04 57.37 -17.89
C GLY A 32 -11.76 56.86 -18.54
N SER A 33 -10.71 56.78 -17.77
CA SER A 33 -9.51 55.94 -18.05
C SER A 33 -8.68 55.63 -16.82
N PHE A 34 -9.07 56.06 -15.60
CA PHE A 34 -8.29 55.86 -14.39
C PHE A 34 -8.90 54.84 -13.39
N PHE A 35 -10.09 54.29 -13.67
CA PHE A 35 -10.78 53.37 -12.73
C PHE A 35 -10.53 51.88 -12.99
N ILE A 36 -9.86 51.52 -14.10
CA ILE A 36 -9.58 50.10 -14.43
C ILE A 36 -8.25 49.61 -13.80
N LEU A 37 -7.37 50.52 -13.42
CA LEU A 37 -6.01 50.14 -12.89
C LEU A 37 -5.99 49.89 -11.36
N LEU A 38 -7.05 50.25 -10.61
CA LEU A 38 -7.06 50.08 -9.17
C LEU A 38 -7.81 48.80 -8.67
N LEU A 39 -8.52 48.10 -9.57
CA LEU A 39 -9.21 46.84 -9.24
C LEU A 39 -8.40 45.57 -9.51
N LEU A 40 -7.22 45.71 -10.14
CA LEU A 40 -6.32 44.57 -10.40
C LEU A 40 -5.31 44.33 -9.31
N ALA A 41 -5.26 45.16 -8.27
CA ALA A 41 -4.26 45.07 -7.19
C ALA A 41 -4.77 44.32 -5.92
N LEU A 42 -6.00 43.78 -5.91
CA LEU A 42 -6.59 43.09 -4.76
C LEU A 42 -7.09 41.68 -5.07
N LEU A 43 -6.58 41.04 -6.13
CA LEU A 43 -6.71 39.60 -6.23
C LEU A 43 -5.66 39.00 -5.28
N PRO A 44 -6.05 38.28 -4.23
CA PRO A 44 -5.09 37.47 -3.51
C PRO A 44 -4.46 36.55 -4.54
N ALA A 45 -3.14 36.58 -4.63
CA ALA A 45 -2.39 35.54 -5.32
C ALA A 45 -2.68 34.24 -4.59
N TYR A 46 -3.72 33.54 -5.04
CA TYR A 46 -3.82 32.12 -4.76
C TYR A 46 -2.64 31.50 -5.49
N SER A 47 -1.51 31.37 -4.79
CA SER A 47 -0.53 30.38 -5.14
C SER A 47 -1.25 29.03 -5.08
N VAL A 48 -1.73 28.59 -6.23
CA VAL A 48 -2.03 27.19 -6.47
C VAL A 48 -0.66 26.53 -6.28
N PHE A 49 -0.38 26.10 -5.06
CA PHE A 49 0.56 25.01 -4.86
C PHE A 49 -0.09 23.86 -5.63
N ALA A 50 0.36 23.66 -6.87
CA ALA A 50 0.26 22.36 -7.48
C ALA A 50 0.94 21.45 -6.45
N GLN A 51 0.16 20.73 -5.66
CA GLN A 51 0.63 19.54 -5.00
C GLN A 51 1.20 18.71 -6.14
N SER A 52 2.51 18.70 -6.26
CA SER A 52 3.23 17.70 -6.99
C SER A 52 2.75 16.40 -6.38
N THR A 53 1.86 15.68 -7.10
CA THR A 53 1.57 14.29 -6.82
C THR A 53 2.84 13.56 -7.21
N THR A 54 3.86 13.63 -6.34
CA THR A 54 5.03 12.77 -6.45
C THR A 54 4.47 11.37 -6.45
N GLY A 55 4.76 10.62 -7.51
CA GLY A 55 4.35 9.24 -7.63
C GLY A 55 5.07 8.43 -6.57
N GLU A 56 4.40 8.20 -5.45
CA GLU A 56 4.96 7.56 -4.27
C GLU A 56 4.30 6.18 -4.09
N TRP A 57 5.12 5.20 -3.74
CA TRP A 57 4.74 3.84 -3.37
C TRP A 57 5.60 3.45 -2.16
N GLU A 58 5.42 4.18 -1.06
CA GLU A 58 6.32 4.18 0.11
C GLU A 58 6.19 2.91 0.96
N ASN A 59 5.03 2.28 0.90
CA ASN A 59 4.69 1.10 1.67
C ASN A 59 4.44 -0.09 0.74
N PHE A 60 4.70 -1.30 1.23
CA PHE A 60 4.20 -2.51 0.60
C PHE A 60 2.69 -2.39 0.37
N ARG A 61 2.22 -2.67 -0.84
CA ARG A 61 0.82 -2.51 -1.27
C ARG A 61 0.32 -1.05 -1.37
N GLY A 62 1.19 -0.04 -1.22
CA GLY A 62 0.92 1.37 -1.53
C GLY A 62 0.32 2.22 -0.40
N ASP A 63 -0.27 1.61 0.63
CA ASP A 63 -0.79 2.30 1.82
C ASP A 63 -0.75 1.42 3.07
N SER A 64 -1.04 2.00 4.25
CA SER A 64 -1.03 1.27 5.53
C SER A 64 -2.12 0.20 5.64
N ARG A 65 -3.20 0.31 4.88
CA ARG A 65 -4.29 -0.67 4.81
C ARG A 65 -3.99 -1.82 3.86
N LEU A 66 -2.86 -1.75 3.15
CA LEU A 66 -2.38 -2.72 2.17
C LEU A 66 -3.36 -2.96 1.01
N THR A 67 -4.05 -1.91 0.55
CA THR A 67 -5.12 -2.01 -0.45
C THR A 67 -4.64 -2.38 -1.86
N GLY A 68 -3.35 -2.23 -2.16
CA GLY A 68 -2.80 -2.52 -3.49
C GLY A 68 -3.27 -1.56 -4.59
N VAL A 69 -3.68 -0.36 -4.19
CA VAL A 69 -4.20 0.68 -5.10
C VAL A 69 -3.16 1.76 -5.31
N THR A 70 -2.82 2.01 -6.57
CA THR A 70 -1.98 3.16 -6.92
C THR A 70 -2.84 4.38 -7.24
N LYS A 71 -2.37 5.57 -6.79
CA LYS A 71 -2.95 6.87 -7.18
C LYS A 71 -2.45 7.34 -8.56
N GLN A 72 -1.48 6.64 -9.13
CA GLN A 72 -0.87 6.92 -10.43
C GLN A 72 -1.49 6.02 -11.50
N SER A 73 -1.62 6.55 -12.72
CA SER A 73 -2.06 5.72 -13.85
C SER A 73 -0.97 4.69 -14.20
N ILE A 74 -1.37 3.46 -14.37
CA ILE A 74 -0.52 2.41 -14.93
C ILE A 74 -0.29 2.72 -16.42
N PRO A 75 0.95 2.71 -16.95
CA PRO A 75 1.23 2.95 -18.36
C PRO A 75 0.38 2.04 -19.27
N SER A 76 -0.19 2.58 -20.34
CA SER A 76 -1.14 1.81 -21.18
C SER A 76 -0.47 0.80 -22.13
N SER A 77 0.79 1.04 -22.50
CA SER A 77 1.57 0.18 -23.42
C SER A 77 3.04 0.18 -22.98
N PRO A 78 3.32 -0.28 -21.75
CA PRO A 78 4.65 -0.16 -21.20
C PRO A 78 5.67 -0.98 -21.97
N LYS A 79 6.90 -0.43 -22.09
CA LYS A 79 8.06 -1.10 -22.67
C LYS A 79 9.17 -1.16 -21.63
N PRO A 80 10.08 -2.14 -21.69
CA PRO A 80 11.28 -2.11 -20.88
C PRO A 80 12.06 -0.81 -21.12
N LEU A 81 12.39 -0.09 -20.06
CA LEU A 81 13.19 1.13 -20.10
C LEU A 81 14.63 0.85 -19.71
N TRP A 82 14.82 0.07 -18.66
CA TRP A 82 16.12 -0.36 -18.15
C TRP A 82 15.98 -1.60 -17.27
N THR A 83 17.11 -2.26 -17.04
CA THR A 83 17.28 -3.32 -16.05
C THR A 83 18.48 -3.02 -15.15
N PHE A 84 18.48 -3.57 -13.93
CA PHE A 84 19.59 -3.53 -13.00
C PHE A 84 19.78 -4.90 -12.36
N GLU A 85 21.03 -5.40 -12.36
CA GLU A 85 21.38 -6.72 -11.80
C GLU A 85 21.83 -6.58 -10.36
N THR A 86 21.16 -7.29 -9.43
CA THR A 86 21.55 -7.36 -8.01
C THR A 86 22.59 -8.46 -7.75
N GLY A 87 22.60 -9.47 -8.60
CA GLY A 87 23.49 -10.63 -8.52
C GLY A 87 22.94 -11.80 -7.71
N ASP A 88 21.74 -11.70 -7.14
CA ASP A 88 21.04 -12.79 -6.44
C ASP A 88 19.53 -12.57 -6.47
N GLU A 89 18.73 -13.60 -6.16
CA GLU A 89 17.27 -13.60 -6.28
C GLU A 89 16.59 -12.40 -5.58
N ILE A 90 15.52 -11.90 -6.21
CA ILE A 90 14.69 -10.82 -5.67
C ILE A 90 13.30 -11.36 -5.37
N LYS A 91 13.00 -11.59 -4.08
CA LYS A 91 11.65 -11.89 -3.58
C LYS A 91 10.98 -10.68 -2.96
N SER A 92 11.78 -9.71 -2.53
CA SER A 92 11.30 -8.43 -2.00
C SER A 92 10.52 -7.65 -3.05
N SER A 93 9.52 -6.89 -2.61
CA SER A 93 8.79 -5.95 -3.47
C SER A 93 9.43 -4.56 -3.39
N PRO A 94 9.58 -3.84 -4.51
CA PRO A 94 10.14 -2.49 -4.49
C PRO A 94 9.20 -1.51 -3.81
N VAL A 95 9.78 -0.50 -3.15
CA VAL A 95 9.08 0.71 -2.67
C VAL A 95 9.75 1.94 -3.25
N ILE A 96 8.99 3.04 -3.42
CA ILE A 96 9.44 4.20 -4.20
C ILE A 96 9.03 5.48 -3.49
N HIS A 97 10.00 6.37 -3.24
CA HIS A 97 9.79 7.70 -2.69
C HIS A 97 10.85 8.69 -3.22
N ASN A 98 10.47 9.93 -3.51
CA ASN A 98 11.37 10.99 -3.98
C ASN A 98 12.30 10.53 -5.12
N SER A 99 11.74 9.84 -6.11
CA SER A 99 12.49 9.28 -7.26
C SER A 99 13.60 8.28 -6.86
N ARG A 100 13.50 7.66 -5.70
CA ARG A 100 14.34 6.56 -5.24
C ARG A 100 13.54 5.27 -5.17
N ILE A 101 14.14 4.19 -5.66
CA ILE A 101 13.61 2.83 -5.60
C ILE A 101 14.44 2.09 -4.56
N ILE A 102 13.78 1.51 -3.56
CA ILE A 102 14.41 0.64 -2.56
C ILE A 102 13.96 -0.79 -2.80
N ILE A 103 14.91 -1.72 -2.85
CA ILE A 103 14.65 -3.14 -3.03
C ILE A 103 15.71 -3.98 -2.31
N GLY A 104 15.32 -5.05 -1.66
CA GLY A 104 16.19 -6.04 -1.03
C GLY A 104 16.42 -7.23 -1.94
N ALA A 105 17.53 -7.95 -1.78
CA ALA A 105 17.86 -9.15 -2.53
C ALA A 105 18.41 -10.29 -1.65
N GLY A 106 18.47 -11.49 -2.21
CA GLY A 106 18.96 -12.71 -1.53
C GLY A 106 20.39 -12.63 -1.02
N ASN A 107 21.23 -11.83 -1.69
CA ASN A 107 22.60 -11.58 -1.27
C ASN A 107 22.75 -10.68 -0.02
N GLY A 108 21.65 -10.31 0.61
CA GLY A 108 21.65 -9.51 1.83
C GLY A 108 21.79 -8.00 1.63
N PHE A 109 21.87 -7.52 0.37
CA PHE A 109 21.97 -6.09 0.11
C PHE A 109 20.61 -5.44 -0.08
N VAL A 110 20.46 -4.26 0.53
CA VAL A 110 19.45 -3.26 0.18
C VAL A 110 20.04 -2.37 -0.91
N TYR A 111 19.33 -2.23 -2.02
CA TYR A 111 19.73 -1.37 -3.13
C TYR A 111 18.83 -0.14 -3.18
N CYS A 112 19.44 1.04 -3.34
CA CYS A 112 18.74 2.27 -3.68
C CYS A 112 19.13 2.68 -5.09
N LEU A 113 18.15 2.69 -5.99
CA LEU A 113 18.32 3.13 -7.38
C LEU A 113 17.57 4.44 -7.60
N ASN A 114 18.01 5.23 -8.60
CA ASN A 114 17.19 6.32 -9.12
C ASN A 114 16.17 5.78 -10.16
N MET A 115 15.27 6.64 -10.65
CA MET A 115 14.26 6.24 -11.63
C MET A 115 14.83 5.96 -13.04
N GLU A 116 16.12 6.18 -13.26
CA GLU A 116 16.89 5.84 -14.46
C GLU A 116 17.67 4.52 -14.31
N GLY A 117 17.52 3.82 -13.16
CA GLY A 117 18.15 2.51 -12.89
C GLY A 117 19.60 2.61 -12.42
N GLN A 118 20.11 3.80 -12.08
CA GLN A 118 21.46 3.97 -11.59
C GLN A 118 21.51 3.74 -10.08
N LEU A 119 22.54 3.01 -9.63
CA LEU A 119 22.79 2.77 -8.21
C LEU A 119 23.19 4.06 -7.50
N LEU A 120 22.43 4.46 -6.49
CA LEU A 120 22.75 5.59 -5.61
C LEU A 120 23.57 5.14 -4.41
N TRP A 121 23.12 4.09 -3.74
CA TRP A 121 23.82 3.43 -2.65
C TRP A 121 23.33 1.99 -2.49
N LYS A 122 24.10 1.17 -1.78
CA LYS A 122 23.69 -0.13 -1.28
C LYS A 122 24.18 -0.33 0.16
N PHE A 123 23.43 -1.09 0.93
CA PHE A 123 23.72 -1.43 2.32
C PHE A 123 23.68 -2.95 2.50
N ASP A 124 24.68 -3.52 3.16
CA ASP A 124 24.76 -4.95 3.48
C ASP A 124 24.13 -5.20 4.86
N THR A 125 23.06 -5.96 4.92
CA THR A 125 22.38 -6.35 6.16
C THR A 125 22.97 -7.63 6.76
N GLY A 126 23.92 -8.25 6.08
CA GLY A 126 24.57 -9.50 6.49
C GLY A 126 23.77 -10.77 6.20
N ASN A 127 22.50 -10.70 5.82
CA ASN A 127 21.67 -11.87 5.50
C ASN A 127 20.58 -11.56 4.46
N THR A 128 20.07 -12.62 3.83
CA THR A 128 19.01 -12.60 2.83
C THR A 128 17.84 -11.68 3.22
N ILE A 129 17.37 -10.89 2.26
CA ILE A 129 16.23 -10.01 2.40
C ILE A 129 15.11 -10.52 1.50
N GLU A 130 14.00 -10.96 2.11
CA GLU A 130 12.74 -11.28 1.40
C GLU A 130 11.66 -10.24 1.70
N ALA A 131 11.72 -9.58 2.86
CA ALA A 131 10.79 -8.55 3.26
C ALA A 131 10.85 -7.33 2.32
N PRO A 132 9.70 -6.78 1.87
CA PRO A 132 9.66 -5.44 1.29
C PRO A 132 10.06 -4.39 2.33
N ALA A 133 10.63 -3.27 1.88
CA ALA A 133 10.92 -2.14 2.75
C ALA A 133 9.68 -1.27 2.99
N LEU A 134 9.75 -0.42 4.03
CA LEU A 134 8.88 0.74 4.24
C LEU A 134 9.74 2.00 4.11
N ILE A 135 9.24 3.04 3.45
CA ILE A 135 9.84 4.38 3.46
C ILE A 135 8.92 5.32 4.23
N HIS A 136 9.46 6.03 5.21
CA HIS A 136 8.72 7.04 5.96
C HIS A 136 9.67 8.11 6.50
N ASN A 137 9.30 9.39 6.39
CA ASN A 137 10.08 10.53 6.91
C ASN A 137 11.57 10.48 6.54
N ASN A 138 11.89 10.23 5.25
CA ASN A 138 13.25 10.09 4.72
C ASN A 138 14.07 8.96 5.37
N ARG A 139 13.41 7.94 5.90
CA ARG A 139 13.99 6.72 6.48
C ARG A 139 13.50 5.50 5.73
N VAL A 140 14.33 4.46 5.68
CA VAL A 140 14.01 3.13 5.13
C VAL A 140 14.03 2.14 6.27
N TYR A 141 12.94 1.39 6.43
CA TYR A 141 12.84 0.32 7.42
C TYR A 141 12.77 -1.01 6.66
N ILE A 142 13.67 -1.94 6.99
CA ILE A 142 13.77 -3.21 6.27
C ILE A 142 14.31 -4.32 7.18
N GLY A 143 13.67 -5.48 7.12
CA GLY A 143 14.07 -6.67 7.87
C GLY A 143 14.84 -7.68 7.03
N ASN A 144 15.62 -8.54 7.68
CA ASN A 144 16.33 -9.65 7.07
C ASN A 144 15.95 -11.01 7.71
N LEU A 145 16.47 -12.11 7.16
CA LEU A 145 16.18 -13.46 7.66
C LEU A 145 17.00 -13.85 8.93
N TRP A 146 17.85 -12.97 9.46
CA TRP A 146 18.42 -13.14 10.80
C TRP A 146 17.54 -12.56 11.90
N GLY A 147 16.53 -11.73 11.54
CA GLY A 147 15.67 -11.07 12.49
C GLY A 147 16.06 -9.62 12.77
N SER A 148 17.09 -9.10 12.07
CA SER A 148 17.47 -7.70 12.22
C SER A 148 16.53 -6.79 11.42
N LEU A 149 15.95 -5.78 12.07
CA LEU A 149 15.22 -4.67 11.46
C LEU A 149 16.12 -3.44 11.46
N PHE A 150 16.45 -2.95 10.28
CA PHE A 150 17.28 -1.76 10.11
C PHE A 150 16.43 -0.52 9.82
N CYS A 151 16.80 0.60 10.41
CA CYS A 151 16.40 1.94 9.99
C CYS A 151 17.58 2.61 9.31
N LEU A 152 17.44 2.95 8.03
CA LEU A 152 18.48 3.60 7.24
C LEU A 152 18.04 4.99 6.82
N ASP A 153 18.98 5.93 6.68
CA ASP A 153 18.75 7.21 6.02
C ASP A 153 18.54 7.00 4.52
N LEU A 154 17.40 7.42 3.98
CA LEU A 154 17.00 7.22 2.57
C LEU A 154 18.01 7.84 1.59
N THR A 155 18.67 8.91 1.97
CA THR A 155 19.59 9.66 1.07
C THR A 155 20.95 8.98 0.98
N SER A 156 21.48 8.49 2.10
CA SER A 156 22.86 8.00 2.21
C SER A 156 23.00 6.50 2.43
N GLY A 157 21.92 5.79 2.79
CA GLY A 157 21.94 4.37 3.14
C GLY A 157 22.64 4.08 4.48
N LYS A 158 22.94 5.10 5.29
CA LYS A 158 23.59 4.90 6.60
C LYS A 158 22.58 4.44 7.64
N VAL A 159 23.02 3.51 8.51
CA VAL A 159 22.24 3.03 9.64
C VAL A 159 21.96 4.18 10.62
N ILE A 160 20.71 4.34 10.99
CA ILE A 160 20.25 5.25 12.06
C ILE A 160 20.13 4.44 13.37
N TRP A 161 19.45 3.30 13.30
CA TRP A 161 19.31 2.33 14.38
C TRP A 161 19.04 0.92 13.81
N GLU A 162 19.22 -0.08 14.67
CA GLU A 162 18.95 -1.49 14.40
C GLU A 162 18.17 -2.07 15.59
N TYR A 163 17.22 -2.96 15.31
CA TYR A 163 16.41 -3.68 16.28
C TYR A 163 16.44 -5.17 15.98
N GLU A 164 16.56 -6.01 17.01
CA GLU A 164 16.68 -7.46 16.86
C GLU A 164 15.39 -8.16 17.30
N CYS A 165 14.84 -8.99 16.41
CA CYS A 165 13.88 -10.05 16.71
C CYS A 165 14.64 -11.36 16.92
N ASP A 166 14.02 -12.32 17.62
CA ASP A 166 14.68 -13.61 17.92
C ASP A 166 14.60 -14.61 16.73
N SER A 167 13.95 -14.24 15.61
CA SER A 167 13.85 -15.04 14.40
C SER A 167 13.56 -14.18 13.16
N GLN A 168 13.39 -14.81 12.00
CA GLN A 168 13.29 -14.22 10.68
C GLN A 168 12.22 -13.14 10.57
N ILE A 169 12.54 -12.06 9.84
CA ILE A 169 11.60 -11.05 9.39
C ILE A 169 11.37 -11.25 7.89
N MET A 170 10.19 -11.78 7.52
CA MET A 170 9.82 -12.03 6.13
C MET A 170 8.76 -11.05 5.61
N ALA A 171 8.02 -10.42 6.52
CA ALA A 171 6.95 -9.49 6.20
C ALA A 171 7.45 -8.04 6.11
N ALA A 172 6.76 -7.25 5.27
CA ALA A 172 7.00 -5.81 5.21
C ALA A 172 6.65 -5.14 6.54
N PRO A 173 7.52 -4.26 7.09
CA PRO A 173 7.13 -3.39 8.18
C PRO A 173 6.03 -2.41 7.73
N ASN A 174 5.18 -1.99 8.66
CA ASN A 174 4.19 -0.95 8.46
C ASN A 174 4.33 0.12 9.56
N ILE A 175 3.69 1.27 9.39
CA ILE A 175 3.81 2.37 10.33
C ILE A 175 2.45 2.84 10.82
N TRP A 176 2.37 3.12 12.12
CA TRP A 176 1.25 3.76 12.78
C TRP A 176 1.71 5.02 13.51
N SER A 177 0.84 6.04 13.55
CA SER A 177 1.08 7.29 14.27
C SER A 177 -0.19 7.76 14.98
N ASP A 178 -0.06 8.19 16.23
CA ASP A 178 -1.12 8.88 16.97
C ASP A 178 -1.01 10.41 16.89
N GLY A 179 -0.09 10.90 16.05
CA GLY A 179 0.23 12.33 15.90
C GLY A 179 1.31 12.84 16.86
N GLY A 180 1.77 12.02 17.80
CA GLY A 180 2.87 12.33 18.74
C GLY A 180 3.97 11.27 18.74
N ARG A 181 3.59 10.01 18.62
CA ARG A 181 4.50 8.86 18.55
C ARG A 181 4.27 8.09 17.25
N GLU A 182 5.33 7.60 16.67
CA GLU A 182 5.32 6.75 15.46
C GLU A 182 5.87 5.38 15.82
N LEU A 183 5.12 4.30 15.49
CA LEU A 183 5.52 2.92 15.73
C LEU A 183 5.72 2.18 14.41
N ILE A 184 6.87 1.55 14.26
CA ILE A 184 7.11 0.54 13.22
C ILE A 184 6.58 -0.79 13.74
N LEU A 185 5.66 -1.38 12.96
CA LEU A 185 5.08 -2.69 13.26
C LEU A 185 5.75 -3.72 12.36
N VAL A 186 6.32 -4.76 12.93
CA VAL A 186 6.99 -5.83 12.19
C VAL A 186 6.67 -7.19 12.78
N GLY A 187 6.23 -8.11 11.91
CA GLY A 187 6.02 -9.51 12.25
C GLY A 187 7.30 -10.33 12.13
N SER A 188 7.50 -11.27 13.05
CA SER A 188 8.64 -12.16 13.03
C SER A 188 8.24 -13.64 13.22
N TYR A 189 9.12 -14.54 12.82
CA TYR A 189 8.99 -15.96 13.07
C TYR A 189 9.32 -16.36 14.51
N ASP A 190 9.60 -15.39 15.39
CA ASP A 190 9.69 -15.58 16.83
C ASP A 190 8.34 -15.60 17.54
N TYR A 191 7.22 -15.64 16.76
CA TYR A 191 5.83 -15.65 17.22
C TYR A 191 5.31 -14.30 17.74
N TYR A 192 6.00 -13.20 17.43
CA TYR A 192 5.58 -11.88 17.89
C TYR A 192 5.31 -10.91 16.75
N LEU A 193 4.31 -10.08 16.97
CA LEU A 193 4.22 -8.76 16.37
C LEU A 193 4.97 -7.79 17.29
N HIS A 194 6.00 -7.13 16.77
CA HIS A 194 6.79 -6.13 17.49
C HIS A 194 6.33 -4.73 17.10
N ALA A 195 6.19 -3.85 18.11
CA ALA A 195 6.05 -2.42 17.94
C ALA A 195 7.32 -1.72 18.42
N VAL A 196 7.97 -1.04 17.51
CA VAL A 196 9.27 -0.40 17.69
C VAL A 196 9.12 1.10 17.50
N ASP A 197 9.68 1.92 18.39
CA ASP A 197 9.66 3.37 18.24
C ASP A 197 10.45 3.76 16.98
N ALA A 198 9.79 4.48 16.07
CA ALA A 198 10.38 4.87 14.79
C ALA A 198 11.56 5.83 14.96
N SER A 199 11.64 6.55 16.07
CA SER A 199 12.68 7.57 16.30
C SER A 199 14.05 6.97 16.64
N ASP A 200 14.08 5.95 17.51
CA ASP A 200 15.31 5.43 18.11
C ASP A 200 15.46 3.88 18.08
N GLY A 201 14.44 3.14 17.59
CA GLY A 201 14.49 1.70 17.50
C GLY A 201 14.21 0.96 18.81
N SER A 202 13.76 1.65 19.88
CA SER A 202 13.43 1.00 21.15
C SER A 202 12.15 0.17 21.04
N SER A 203 12.12 -0.99 21.73
CA SER A 203 10.91 -1.81 21.84
C SER A 203 9.86 -1.10 22.68
N VAL A 204 8.63 -1.01 22.15
CA VAL A 204 7.51 -0.39 22.86
C VAL A 204 6.59 -1.45 23.47
N TRP A 205 6.15 -2.38 22.66
CA TRP A 205 5.39 -3.55 23.09
C TRP A 205 5.56 -4.70 22.08
N LYS A 206 5.21 -5.91 22.52
CA LYS A 206 5.12 -7.11 21.69
C LYS A 206 3.77 -7.77 21.92
N TYR A 207 3.18 -8.31 20.87
CA TYR A 207 1.96 -9.12 20.92
C TYR A 207 2.31 -10.56 20.48
N GLU A 208 2.00 -11.54 21.33
CA GLU A 208 2.32 -12.96 21.10
C GLU A 208 1.24 -13.65 20.27
N LEU A 209 1.66 -14.44 19.28
CA LEU A 209 0.83 -15.32 18.46
C LEU A 209 1.08 -16.78 18.85
N TYR A 210 0.21 -17.67 18.38
CA TYR A 210 0.38 -19.13 18.59
C TYR A 210 1.35 -19.76 17.59
N ASN A 211 1.73 -19.08 16.51
CA ASN A 211 2.62 -19.57 15.47
C ASN A 211 3.32 -18.39 14.75
N TYR A 212 4.08 -18.68 13.68
CA TYR A 212 4.81 -17.69 12.87
C TYR A 212 3.93 -16.57 12.32
N LEU A 213 4.46 -15.35 12.33
CA LEU A 213 3.87 -14.21 11.63
C LEU A 213 4.70 -13.91 10.37
N ASN A 214 4.15 -14.27 9.20
CA ASN A 214 4.78 -14.07 7.90
C ASN A 214 4.05 -13.05 7.01
N SER A 215 2.86 -12.59 7.42
CA SER A 215 2.13 -11.55 6.70
C SER A 215 2.49 -10.15 7.16
N ALA A 216 2.44 -9.16 6.27
CA ALA A 216 2.50 -7.77 6.67
C ALA A 216 1.22 -7.38 7.41
N VAL A 217 1.38 -6.50 8.40
CA VAL A 217 0.29 -6.02 9.25
C VAL A 217 -0.43 -4.88 8.55
N ALA A 218 -1.71 -5.04 8.27
CA ALA A 218 -2.54 -3.95 7.75
C ALA A 218 -3.06 -3.07 8.90
N ILE A 219 -3.13 -1.76 8.66
CA ILE A 219 -3.51 -0.78 9.68
C ILE A 219 -4.68 0.07 9.17
N GLU A 220 -5.77 0.10 9.91
CA GLU A 220 -6.87 1.03 9.68
C GLU A 220 -7.30 1.63 11.02
N ASN A 221 -7.41 2.95 11.09
CA ASN A 221 -7.59 3.70 12.32
C ASN A 221 -6.48 3.37 13.34
N ASP A 222 -6.82 2.96 14.56
CA ASP A 222 -5.87 2.58 15.61
C ASP A 222 -5.77 1.05 15.79
N MET A 223 -6.12 0.28 14.75
CA MET A 223 -6.15 -1.18 14.77
C MET A 223 -5.15 -1.78 13.79
N ALA A 224 -4.32 -2.68 14.28
CA ALA A 224 -3.55 -3.63 13.46
C ALA A 224 -4.39 -4.88 13.19
N VAL A 225 -4.42 -5.32 11.92
CA VAL A 225 -5.12 -6.54 11.49
C VAL A 225 -4.19 -7.38 10.65
N PHE A 226 -4.00 -8.64 10.99
CA PHE A 226 -3.06 -9.52 10.30
C PHE A 226 -3.45 -11.00 10.52
N GLY A 227 -2.96 -11.87 9.67
CA GLY A 227 -3.08 -13.31 9.84
C GLY A 227 -1.72 -13.95 10.07
N GLY A 228 -1.71 -15.05 10.79
CA GLY A 228 -0.51 -15.85 11.05
C GLY A 228 -0.64 -17.28 10.53
N CYS A 229 0.35 -18.11 10.87
CA CYS A 229 0.32 -19.55 10.57
C CYS A 229 -0.49 -20.36 11.62
N ASP A 230 -1.39 -19.73 12.34
CA ASP A 230 -2.21 -20.32 13.41
C ASP A 230 -3.70 -20.46 13.06
N GLY A 231 -4.12 -19.96 11.88
CA GLY A 231 -5.49 -20.07 11.40
C GLY A 231 -6.45 -18.99 11.91
N TYR A 232 -5.89 -17.93 12.49
CA TYR A 232 -6.65 -16.80 13.02
C TYR A 232 -6.32 -15.50 12.29
N LEU A 233 -7.30 -14.59 12.26
CA LEU A 233 -7.11 -13.18 11.99
C LEU A 233 -7.01 -12.47 13.35
N HIS A 234 -5.85 -11.87 13.61
CA HIS A 234 -5.56 -11.13 14.84
C HIS A 234 -5.91 -9.66 14.68
N ARG A 235 -6.28 -9.05 15.81
CA ARG A 235 -6.63 -7.64 15.93
C ARG A 235 -5.96 -7.08 17.17
N VAL A 236 -5.13 -6.05 17.01
CA VAL A 236 -4.39 -5.45 18.12
C VAL A 236 -4.64 -3.94 18.14
N ASP A 237 -5.05 -3.42 19.30
CA ASP A 237 -5.14 -1.97 19.53
C ASP A 237 -3.73 -1.38 19.58
N LEU A 238 -3.43 -0.45 18.69
CA LEU A 238 -2.07 0.07 18.49
C LEU A 238 -1.60 1.02 19.60
N LYS A 239 -2.52 1.58 20.38
CA LYS A 239 -2.20 2.46 21.51
C LYS A 239 -1.74 1.67 22.73
N SER A 240 -2.41 0.57 23.00
CA SER A 240 -2.13 -0.28 24.18
C SER A 240 -1.23 -1.47 23.88
N GLY A 241 -1.23 -2.00 22.64
CA GLY A 241 -0.61 -3.27 22.28
C GLY A 241 -1.46 -4.49 22.69
N GLU A 242 -2.70 -4.28 23.17
CA GLU A 242 -3.58 -5.35 23.61
C GLU A 242 -4.35 -5.97 22.44
N GLY A 243 -4.39 -7.32 22.39
CA GLY A 243 -5.17 -8.06 21.42
C GLY A 243 -6.66 -8.06 21.75
N LEU A 244 -7.51 -8.01 20.71
CA LEU A 244 -8.92 -8.36 20.81
C LEU A 244 -9.08 -9.87 20.54
N PRO A 245 -10.24 -10.48 20.90
CA PRO A 245 -10.49 -11.88 20.58
C PRO A 245 -10.24 -12.18 19.10
N GLU A 246 -9.47 -13.21 18.81
CA GLU A 246 -9.11 -13.64 17.46
C GLU A 246 -10.34 -14.09 16.66
N ILE A 247 -10.27 -14.01 15.34
CA ILE A 247 -11.34 -14.46 14.45
C ILE A 247 -10.83 -15.69 13.69
N GLU A 248 -11.48 -16.84 13.89
CA GLU A 248 -11.12 -18.08 13.20
C GLU A 248 -11.43 -17.97 11.70
N ILE A 249 -10.42 -18.22 10.85
CA ILE A 249 -10.53 -18.21 9.39
C ILE A 249 -10.37 -19.60 8.78
N ALA A 250 -9.75 -20.52 9.43
CA ALA A 250 -9.64 -21.96 9.16
C ALA A 250 -8.21 -22.45 8.84
N SER A 251 -7.37 -21.72 8.11
CA SER A 251 -6.02 -22.16 7.73
C SER A 251 -5.01 -21.03 7.80
N TYR A 252 -3.74 -21.36 7.53
CA TYR A 252 -2.62 -20.38 7.55
C TYR A 252 -2.87 -19.23 6.59
N VAL A 253 -2.56 -18.03 7.02
CA VAL A 253 -2.54 -16.83 6.17
C VAL A 253 -1.11 -16.55 5.73
N ALA A 254 -0.85 -16.75 4.45
CA ALA A 254 0.47 -16.47 3.87
C ALA A 254 0.52 -15.06 3.24
N GLY A 255 -0.57 -14.61 2.59
CA GLY A 255 -0.73 -13.26 2.08
C GLY A 255 -1.16 -12.29 3.18
N SER A 256 -0.90 -11.00 2.97
CA SER A 256 -1.36 -9.98 3.92
C SER A 256 -2.81 -9.60 3.66
N PRO A 257 -3.62 -9.31 4.68
CA PRO A 257 -4.98 -8.81 4.48
C PRO A 257 -4.95 -7.41 3.87
N ALA A 258 -5.99 -7.05 3.10
CA ALA A 258 -6.28 -5.68 2.72
C ALA A 258 -7.50 -5.18 3.48
N LEU A 259 -7.45 -3.94 4.00
CA LEU A 259 -8.52 -3.37 4.82
C LEU A 259 -9.26 -2.28 4.07
N GLU A 260 -10.59 -2.29 4.19
CA GLU A 260 -11.43 -1.19 3.75
C GLU A 260 -12.74 -1.17 4.56
N ASP A 261 -13.04 -0.02 5.17
CA ASP A 261 -14.29 0.25 5.90
C ASP A 261 -14.61 -0.79 7.00
N GLY A 262 -13.62 -1.19 7.79
CA GLY A 262 -13.79 -2.15 8.88
C GLY A 262 -13.87 -3.62 8.44
N ILE A 263 -13.57 -3.91 7.17
CA ILE A 263 -13.58 -5.26 6.60
C ILE A 263 -12.16 -5.63 6.16
N ALA A 264 -11.70 -6.81 6.53
CA ALA A 264 -10.47 -7.42 6.06
C ALA A 264 -10.78 -8.44 4.96
N TYR A 265 -10.05 -8.38 3.86
CA TYR A 265 -10.09 -9.32 2.75
C TYR A 265 -8.81 -10.13 2.76
N VAL A 266 -8.92 -11.45 2.88
CA VAL A 266 -7.75 -12.32 3.09
C VAL A 266 -7.97 -13.69 2.48
N GLY A 267 -6.91 -14.24 1.87
CA GLY A 267 -6.87 -15.62 1.40
C GLY A 267 -6.00 -16.49 2.31
N ASP A 268 -6.35 -17.77 2.40
CA ASP A 268 -5.63 -18.75 3.22
C ASP A 268 -4.90 -19.83 2.40
N TYR A 269 -4.20 -20.70 3.10
CA TYR A 269 -3.40 -21.76 2.49
C TYR A 269 -4.24 -22.95 1.98
N ASP A 270 -5.49 -23.09 2.44
CA ASP A 270 -6.43 -24.09 1.96
C ASP A 270 -7.25 -23.62 0.74
N GLY A 271 -6.92 -22.43 0.21
CA GLY A 271 -7.55 -21.89 -1.00
C GLY A 271 -8.89 -21.23 -0.75
N VAL A 272 -9.20 -20.88 0.50
CA VAL A 272 -10.40 -20.12 0.86
C VAL A 272 -10.05 -18.63 0.91
N PHE A 273 -10.88 -17.82 0.28
CA PHE A 273 -10.81 -16.37 0.36
C PHE A 273 -11.97 -15.83 1.18
N SER A 274 -11.69 -14.98 2.17
CA SER A 274 -12.66 -14.54 3.16
C SER A 274 -12.76 -13.01 3.22
N ALA A 275 -13.98 -12.49 3.41
CA ALA A 275 -14.22 -11.16 3.93
C ALA A 275 -14.64 -11.24 5.39
N VAL A 276 -13.95 -10.50 6.22
CA VAL A 276 -14.09 -10.55 7.67
C VAL A 276 -14.38 -9.15 8.20
N ASP A 277 -15.55 -8.96 8.81
CA ASP A 277 -15.84 -7.77 9.63
C ASP A 277 -14.94 -7.85 10.87
N TYR A 278 -13.77 -7.23 10.81
CA TYR A 278 -12.82 -7.29 11.92
C TYR A 278 -13.22 -6.38 13.08
N VAL A 279 -14.13 -5.44 12.88
CA VAL A 279 -14.70 -4.62 13.96
C VAL A 279 -15.73 -5.43 14.75
N GLY A 280 -16.67 -6.07 14.04
CA GLY A 280 -17.71 -6.91 14.62
C GLY A 280 -17.26 -8.33 15.01
N GLY A 281 -16.06 -8.74 14.63
CA GLY A 281 -15.47 -10.04 15.00
C GLY A 281 -16.10 -11.25 14.30
N LYS A 282 -16.47 -11.15 13.01
CA LYS A 282 -17.16 -12.24 12.30
C LYS A 282 -16.79 -12.32 10.82
N VAL A 283 -16.79 -13.52 10.27
CA VAL A 283 -16.71 -13.76 8.83
C VAL A 283 -18.02 -13.38 8.17
N LEU A 284 -17.97 -12.57 7.10
CA LEU A 284 -19.14 -12.13 6.33
C LEU A 284 -19.46 -13.08 5.20
N TRP A 285 -18.46 -13.48 4.44
CA TRP A 285 -18.57 -14.45 3.36
C TRP A 285 -17.23 -15.16 3.14
N LYS A 286 -17.30 -16.36 2.54
CA LYS A 286 -16.16 -17.15 2.07
C LYS A 286 -16.36 -17.50 0.61
N TRP A 287 -15.27 -17.55 -0.14
CA TRP A 287 -15.20 -17.99 -1.53
C TRP A 287 -14.12 -19.07 -1.66
N GLU A 288 -14.40 -20.11 -2.44
CA GLU A 288 -13.45 -21.17 -2.78
C GLU A 288 -13.71 -21.69 -4.20
N ASP A 289 -12.68 -22.10 -4.92
CA ASP A 289 -12.83 -22.89 -6.14
C ASP A 289 -12.72 -24.39 -5.80
N LYS A 290 -13.86 -25.09 -5.73
CA LYS A 290 -13.92 -26.50 -5.30
C LYS A 290 -13.18 -27.45 -6.23
N GLU A 291 -12.91 -27.07 -7.47
CA GLU A 291 -12.21 -27.91 -8.46
C GLU A 291 -10.70 -27.72 -8.41
N ARG A 292 -10.23 -26.52 -7.98
CA ARG A 292 -8.84 -26.09 -8.05
C ARG A 292 -8.24 -25.63 -6.72
N ASN A 293 -8.82 -25.97 -5.63
CA ASN A 293 -8.49 -25.53 -4.29
C ASN A 293 -6.97 -25.49 -3.99
N LEU A 294 -6.30 -24.38 -4.35
CA LEU A 294 -4.87 -24.14 -4.17
C LEU A 294 -4.63 -22.85 -3.35
N PRO A 295 -3.49 -22.79 -2.63
CA PRO A 295 -3.20 -21.69 -1.72
C PRO A 295 -3.29 -20.28 -2.32
N PHE A 296 -3.78 -19.33 -1.52
CA PHE A 296 -3.57 -17.91 -1.72
C PHE A 296 -2.29 -17.48 -1.00
N ILE A 297 -1.27 -17.09 -1.77
CA ILE A 297 -0.02 -16.53 -1.24
C ILE A 297 0.01 -15.02 -1.46
N ALA A 298 -0.59 -14.56 -2.56
CA ALA A 298 -0.69 -13.15 -2.89
C ALA A 298 -1.61 -12.40 -1.92
N SER A 299 -1.33 -11.12 -1.72
CA SER A 299 -2.24 -10.20 -1.03
C SER A 299 -3.26 -9.61 -2.02
N PRO A 300 -4.52 -9.37 -1.63
CA PRO A 300 -5.53 -8.83 -2.52
C PRO A 300 -5.36 -7.34 -2.80
N SER A 301 -5.92 -6.86 -3.93
CA SER A 301 -6.21 -5.44 -4.11
C SER A 301 -7.70 -5.20 -3.90
N VAL A 302 -8.03 -4.10 -3.19
CA VAL A 302 -9.42 -3.76 -2.86
C VAL A 302 -9.72 -2.35 -3.34
N LEU A 303 -10.70 -2.22 -4.24
CA LEU A 303 -11.11 -0.93 -4.77
C LEU A 303 -12.57 -0.93 -5.22
N GLY A 304 -13.35 0.02 -4.74
CA GLY A 304 -14.76 0.19 -5.09
C GLY A 304 -15.58 -1.04 -4.70
N ASN A 305 -16.15 -1.74 -5.68
CA ASN A 305 -16.94 -2.96 -5.46
C ASN A 305 -16.16 -4.25 -5.78
N ARG A 306 -14.84 -4.20 -5.88
CA ARG A 306 -14.01 -5.29 -6.36
C ARG A 306 -12.91 -5.68 -5.38
N VAL A 307 -12.67 -6.97 -5.31
CA VAL A 307 -11.49 -7.58 -4.72
C VAL A 307 -10.77 -8.35 -5.82
N LEU A 308 -9.48 -8.07 -5.99
CA LEU A 308 -8.64 -8.66 -7.02
C LEU A 308 -7.56 -9.51 -6.34
N ILE A 309 -7.45 -10.77 -6.70
CA ILE A 309 -6.53 -11.69 -6.03
C ILE A 309 -5.93 -12.71 -6.99
N GLY A 310 -4.61 -12.92 -6.92
CA GLY A 310 -3.91 -14.00 -7.59
C GLY A 310 -3.91 -15.29 -6.78
N ASN A 311 -3.96 -16.45 -7.45
CA ASN A 311 -3.94 -17.74 -6.79
C ASN A 311 -2.92 -18.69 -7.46
N ARG A 312 -2.45 -19.69 -6.73
CA ARG A 312 -1.53 -20.73 -7.23
C ARG A 312 -2.17 -21.67 -8.26
N ASP A 313 -3.48 -21.65 -8.42
CA ASP A 313 -4.21 -22.33 -9.48
C ASP A 313 -4.05 -21.73 -10.88
N ARG A 314 -3.22 -20.68 -10.98
CA ARG A 314 -2.86 -19.94 -12.19
C ARG A 314 -3.91 -18.92 -12.65
N PHE A 315 -4.82 -18.52 -11.77
CA PHE A 315 -5.81 -17.49 -12.08
C PHE A 315 -5.62 -16.22 -11.25
N VAL A 316 -6.03 -15.11 -11.86
CA VAL A 316 -6.40 -13.88 -11.15
C VAL A 316 -7.92 -13.83 -11.12
N TYR A 317 -8.48 -13.63 -9.96
CA TYR A 317 -9.91 -13.49 -9.70
C TYR A 317 -10.28 -12.06 -9.40
N CYS A 318 -11.44 -11.63 -9.88
CA CYS A 318 -12.14 -10.45 -9.45
C CYS A 318 -13.44 -10.89 -8.78
N LEU A 319 -13.58 -10.60 -7.51
CA LEU A 319 -14.76 -10.94 -6.71
C LEU A 319 -15.55 -9.68 -6.38
N ASP A 320 -16.89 -9.82 -6.30
CA ASP A 320 -17.73 -8.77 -5.75
C ASP A 320 -17.46 -8.63 -4.25
N LYS A 321 -17.06 -7.43 -3.84
CA LYS A 321 -16.69 -7.12 -2.45
C LYS A 321 -17.78 -7.41 -1.44
N ARG A 322 -19.06 -7.35 -1.82
CA ARG A 322 -20.22 -7.47 -0.93
C ARG A 322 -20.59 -8.91 -0.58
N ASN A 323 -20.40 -9.85 -1.52
CA ASN A 323 -20.91 -11.21 -1.39
C ASN A 323 -19.93 -12.32 -1.82
N GLY A 324 -18.74 -11.94 -2.33
CA GLY A 324 -17.72 -12.87 -2.78
C GLY A 324 -18.00 -13.53 -4.14
N GLU A 325 -19.07 -13.16 -4.86
CA GLU A 325 -19.36 -13.75 -6.18
C GLU A 325 -18.27 -13.38 -7.20
N THR A 326 -17.89 -14.35 -8.04
CA THR A 326 -16.90 -14.12 -9.10
C THR A 326 -17.47 -13.23 -10.19
N ILE A 327 -16.90 -12.04 -10.38
CA ILE A 327 -17.22 -11.14 -11.48
C ILE A 327 -16.53 -11.62 -12.76
N TRP A 328 -15.22 -11.91 -12.67
CA TRP A 328 -14.43 -12.52 -13.73
C TRP A 328 -13.23 -13.27 -13.17
N GLN A 329 -12.67 -14.16 -13.97
CA GLN A 329 -11.40 -14.84 -13.69
C GLN A 329 -10.56 -14.90 -14.96
N THR A 330 -9.24 -14.78 -14.83
CA THR A 330 -8.31 -14.79 -15.96
C THR A 330 -7.16 -15.75 -15.71
N ASN A 331 -6.99 -16.71 -16.64
CA ASN A 331 -5.85 -17.63 -16.59
C ASN A 331 -4.57 -16.92 -17.01
N THR A 332 -3.56 -16.94 -16.14
CA THR A 332 -2.24 -16.32 -16.36
C THR A 332 -1.20 -17.30 -16.92
N GLY A 333 -1.53 -18.58 -16.99
CA GLY A 333 -0.64 -19.63 -17.48
C GLY A 333 0.30 -20.23 -16.45
N SER A 334 0.54 -19.57 -15.31
CA SER A 334 1.37 -20.05 -14.20
C SER A 334 0.83 -19.55 -12.86
N ARG A 335 1.28 -20.15 -11.74
CA ARG A 335 0.86 -19.73 -10.38
C ARG A 335 1.19 -18.25 -10.13
N VAL A 336 0.31 -17.58 -9.40
CA VAL A 336 0.41 -16.15 -9.07
C VAL A 336 0.69 -16.00 -7.58
N ASP A 337 1.97 -15.80 -7.24
CA ASP A 337 2.42 -15.55 -5.86
C ASP A 337 2.59 -14.03 -5.63
N ALA A 338 2.88 -13.27 -6.67
CA ALA A 338 2.95 -11.81 -6.64
C ALA A 338 1.56 -11.18 -6.45
N SER A 339 1.45 -10.18 -5.59
CA SER A 339 0.20 -9.50 -5.33
C SER A 339 -0.19 -8.55 -6.46
N THR A 340 -1.48 -8.45 -6.76
CA THR A 340 -2.01 -7.56 -7.80
C THR A 340 -1.88 -6.08 -7.39
N VAL A 341 -1.79 -5.19 -8.39
CA VAL A 341 -1.82 -3.72 -8.21
C VAL A 341 -2.83 -3.13 -9.18
N THR A 342 -3.62 -2.15 -8.74
CA THR A 342 -4.63 -1.51 -9.61
C THR A 342 -4.61 0.02 -9.53
N ASP A 343 -4.90 0.67 -10.68
CA ASP A 343 -5.16 2.12 -10.79
C ASP A 343 -6.66 2.44 -10.90
N GLY A 344 -7.54 1.44 -10.74
CA GLY A 344 -8.98 1.56 -10.92
C GLY A 344 -9.48 1.39 -12.36
N GLN A 345 -8.59 1.27 -13.33
CA GLN A 345 -8.90 0.93 -14.73
C GLN A 345 -8.21 -0.35 -15.17
N ARG A 346 -7.01 -0.58 -14.66
CA ARG A 346 -6.13 -1.68 -15.01
C ARG A 346 -5.69 -2.45 -13.77
N VAL A 347 -5.38 -3.71 -13.96
CA VAL A 347 -4.83 -4.59 -12.92
C VAL A 347 -3.50 -5.12 -13.42
N LEU A 348 -2.42 -4.88 -12.68
CA LEU A 348 -1.15 -5.56 -12.88
C LEU A 348 -1.15 -6.87 -12.11
N ALA A 349 -0.70 -7.93 -12.77
CA ALA A 349 -0.44 -9.23 -12.18
C ALA A 349 0.88 -9.77 -12.72
N ALA A 350 1.59 -10.54 -11.91
CA ALA A 350 2.81 -11.23 -12.31
C ALA A 350 2.77 -12.68 -11.84
N ASN A 351 3.46 -13.57 -12.56
CA ASN A 351 3.41 -15.00 -12.27
C ASN A 351 4.79 -15.65 -12.18
N MET A 352 4.81 -16.91 -11.76
CA MET A 352 6.03 -17.69 -11.55
C MET A 352 6.63 -18.28 -12.85
N ARG A 353 6.13 -17.89 -14.02
CA ARG A 353 6.81 -18.09 -15.30
C ARG A 353 7.64 -16.88 -15.72
N GLY A 354 7.40 -15.74 -15.06
CA GLY A 354 8.04 -14.47 -15.40
C GLY A 354 7.18 -13.57 -16.30
N ASP A 355 5.90 -13.86 -16.43
CA ASP A 355 5.00 -12.96 -17.13
C ASP A 355 4.54 -11.85 -16.20
N ILE A 356 4.74 -10.62 -16.60
CA ILE A 356 4.02 -9.46 -16.06
C ILE A 356 2.94 -9.05 -17.05
N MET A 357 1.72 -8.88 -16.58
CA MET A 357 0.57 -8.62 -17.45
C MET A 357 -0.33 -7.53 -16.89
N MET A 358 -1.03 -6.89 -17.79
CA MET A 358 -2.05 -5.89 -17.48
C MET A 358 -3.41 -6.40 -17.95
N LEU A 359 -4.38 -6.37 -17.04
CA LEU A 359 -5.76 -6.77 -17.27
C LEU A 359 -6.68 -5.56 -17.19
N ASP A 360 -7.76 -5.59 -17.94
CA ASP A 360 -8.86 -4.65 -17.83
C ASP A 360 -9.65 -4.95 -16.55
N ILE A 361 -9.87 -3.95 -15.70
CA ILE A 361 -10.51 -4.17 -14.38
C ILE A 361 -11.97 -4.60 -14.48
N GLU A 362 -12.70 -4.21 -15.55
CA GLU A 362 -14.11 -4.53 -15.72
C GLU A 362 -14.33 -5.96 -16.23
N THR A 363 -13.46 -6.42 -17.12
CA THR A 363 -13.68 -7.66 -17.88
C THR A 363 -12.66 -8.76 -17.63
N GLY A 364 -11.53 -8.44 -16.97
CA GLY A 364 -10.40 -9.35 -16.82
C GLY A 364 -9.63 -9.60 -18.13
N ARG A 365 -10.02 -8.98 -19.24
CA ARG A 365 -9.35 -9.18 -20.53
C ARG A 365 -7.91 -8.67 -20.46
N ARG A 366 -6.96 -9.50 -20.93
CA ARG A 366 -5.55 -9.11 -21.02
C ARG A 366 -5.36 -8.00 -22.04
N LEU A 367 -4.83 -6.86 -21.59
CA LEU A 367 -4.53 -5.67 -22.39
C LEU A 367 -3.08 -5.67 -22.89
N TRP A 368 -2.16 -6.17 -22.08
CA TRP A 368 -0.73 -6.19 -22.34
C TRP A 368 -0.05 -7.33 -21.56
N MET A 369 1.08 -7.82 -22.03
CA MET A 369 1.93 -8.80 -21.36
C MET A 369 3.37 -8.66 -21.83
N PHE A 370 4.32 -8.90 -20.92
CA PHE A 370 5.74 -9.02 -21.20
C PHE A 370 6.31 -10.24 -20.44
N GLU A 371 7.18 -11.01 -21.10
CA GLU A 371 7.86 -12.16 -20.51
C GLU A 371 9.27 -11.74 -20.10
N THR A 372 9.59 -11.73 -18.81
CA THR A 372 10.91 -11.37 -18.28
C THR A 372 11.91 -12.52 -18.40
N GLY A 373 11.41 -13.76 -18.55
CA GLY A 373 12.24 -14.97 -18.65
C GLY A 373 12.60 -15.60 -17.30
N SER A 374 12.27 -14.96 -16.18
CA SER A 374 12.54 -15.47 -14.83
C SER A 374 11.33 -15.23 -13.92
N PRO A 375 11.04 -16.14 -12.95
CA PRO A 375 9.90 -16.02 -12.05
C PRO A 375 9.81 -14.66 -11.37
N ILE A 376 8.58 -14.17 -11.17
CA ILE A 376 8.28 -12.96 -10.41
C ILE A 376 7.49 -13.36 -9.18
N SER A 377 8.13 -13.33 -8.01
CA SER A 377 7.51 -13.61 -6.71
C SER A 377 7.20 -12.34 -5.93
N GLY A 378 8.02 -11.29 -6.05
CA GLY A 378 7.77 -9.96 -5.49
C GLY A 378 6.64 -9.23 -6.23
N SER A 379 5.88 -8.41 -5.51
CA SER A 379 4.79 -7.62 -6.07
C SER A 379 5.34 -6.39 -6.83
N PRO A 380 4.78 -6.00 -7.98
CA PRO A 380 5.20 -4.80 -8.68
C PRO A 380 4.83 -3.53 -7.91
N ALA A 381 5.60 -2.46 -8.11
CA ALA A 381 5.31 -1.11 -7.65
C ALA A 381 5.00 -0.20 -8.84
N VAL A 382 4.11 0.77 -8.64
CA VAL A 382 3.74 1.75 -9.68
C VAL A 382 3.93 3.16 -9.14
N ALA A 383 4.86 3.89 -9.72
CA ALA A 383 5.12 5.29 -9.38
C ALA A 383 5.71 6.03 -10.59
N ASN A 384 5.52 7.35 -10.67
CA ASN A 384 6.09 8.20 -11.72
C ASN A 384 5.82 7.68 -13.15
N ASN A 385 4.61 7.13 -13.39
CA ASN A 385 4.21 6.52 -14.66
C ASN A 385 5.13 5.36 -15.12
N LYS A 386 5.73 4.66 -14.16
CA LYS A 386 6.60 3.50 -14.36
C LYS A 386 6.11 2.32 -13.51
N ILE A 387 6.42 1.11 -13.98
CA ILE A 387 6.22 -0.14 -13.26
C ILE A 387 7.61 -0.67 -12.90
N ILE A 388 7.85 -0.98 -11.63
CA ILE A 388 9.10 -1.56 -11.15
C ILE A 388 8.79 -2.94 -10.57
N THR A 389 9.58 -3.95 -10.92
CA THR A 389 9.48 -5.30 -10.36
C THR A 389 10.85 -5.97 -10.31
N GLY A 390 11.03 -6.89 -9.37
CA GLY A 390 12.20 -7.78 -9.29
C GLY A 390 11.86 -9.18 -9.81
N THR A 391 12.84 -9.89 -10.34
CA THR A 391 12.75 -11.29 -10.77
C THR A 391 13.68 -12.18 -9.98
N ASN A 392 13.38 -13.48 -9.92
CA ASN A 392 14.15 -14.43 -9.10
C ASN A 392 15.58 -14.72 -9.62
N ASP A 393 15.93 -14.25 -10.82
CA ASP A 393 17.33 -14.25 -11.30
C ASP A 393 18.15 -13.03 -10.84
N GLY A 394 17.54 -12.15 -10.05
CA GLY A 394 18.21 -10.98 -9.50
C GLY A 394 18.10 -9.72 -10.35
N THR A 395 17.24 -9.70 -11.36
CA THR A 395 17.07 -8.53 -12.23
C THR A 395 15.94 -7.63 -11.75
N VAL A 396 16.23 -6.35 -11.55
CA VAL A 396 15.21 -5.29 -11.37
C VAL A 396 14.82 -4.79 -12.75
N TRP A 397 13.54 -4.82 -13.06
CA TRP A 397 12.95 -4.33 -14.30
C TRP A 397 12.20 -3.02 -14.09
N CYS A 398 12.36 -2.10 -15.03
CA CYS A 398 11.54 -0.90 -15.12
C CYS A 398 10.83 -0.85 -16.47
N PHE A 399 9.52 -0.62 -16.43
CA PHE A 399 8.69 -0.45 -17.62
C PHE A 399 8.02 0.93 -17.59
N GLY A 400 7.81 1.52 -18.76
CA GLY A 400 7.12 2.79 -18.94
C GLY A 400 6.73 3.03 -20.41
N ASN A 401 6.09 4.17 -20.67
CA ASN A 401 5.74 4.57 -22.05
C ASN A 401 6.95 5.14 -22.78
#